data_91f4edcfe0afb4d2eb7d74c89bdc5042
#
_entry.id   91f4edcfe0afb4d2eb7d74c89bdc5042
#
_cell.length_a   1.000
_cell.length_b   1.000
_cell.length_c   1.000
_cell.angle_alpha   90.00
_cell.angle_beta   90.00
_cell.angle_gamma   90.00
#
_symmetry.space_group_name_H-M   'P 1'
#
loop_
_entity.id
_entity.type
_entity.pdbx_description
1 polymer ?
#
loop_
_entity_poly.entity_id
_entity_poly.type
_entity_poly.pdbx_seq_one_letter_code
_entity_poly.pdbx_strand_id
1 'polypeptide(L)'
;MEAEEYVIVKGAVPKDLKLRFKVVCTQKELQMSAVLEDLIEKWIQAGAPVPKVLTNLPNEDSEEVKGYIPESLKLQFKVLCTQKRIKMRSVLYNLIHEWLQTVV
;
A
#
# COMPACT_ATOMS: atom_id res chain seq x y z
N MET A 1 -18.64 -19.92 10.68
CA MET A 1 -17.85 -19.14 9.72
C MET A 1 -16.49 -18.82 10.32
N GLU A 2 -15.46 -19.30 9.71
CA GLU A 2 -14.12 -18.99 10.17
C GLU A 2 -13.75 -17.59 9.72
N ALA A 3 -13.19 -16.80 10.64
CA ALA A 3 -12.64 -15.50 10.31
C ALA A 3 -11.41 -15.69 9.43
N GLU A 4 -11.31 -14.90 8.38
CA GLU A 4 -10.15 -14.91 7.52
C GLU A 4 -8.91 -14.43 8.27
N GLU A 5 -7.77 -15.10 8.06
CA GLU A 5 -6.52 -14.68 8.65
C GLU A 5 -6.03 -13.37 8.03
N TYR A 6 -5.47 -12.52 8.87
CA TYR A 6 -4.80 -11.31 8.44
C TYR A 6 -3.30 -11.60 8.33
N VAL A 7 -2.73 -11.21 7.21
CA VAL A 7 -1.33 -11.42 6.90
C VAL A 7 -0.64 -10.08 6.64
N ILE A 8 0.67 -10.05 6.82
CA ILE A 8 1.42 -8.82 6.67
C ILE A 8 1.65 -8.49 5.20
N VAL A 9 1.46 -7.22 4.84
CA VAL A 9 1.89 -6.67 3.56
C VAL A 9 2.94 -5.61 3.85
N LYS A 10 3.99 -5.57 3.05
CA LYS A 10 5.12 -4.68 3.24
C LYS A 10 5.37 -3.84 2.00
N GLY A 11 5.69 -2.58 2.21
CA GLY A 11 6.13 -1.66 1.18
C GLY A 11 7.32 -0.87 1.66
N ALA A 12 8.00 -0.21 0.76
CA ALA A 12 9.12 0.68 1.09
C ALA A 12 8.82 2.05 0.52
N VAL A 13 8.93 3.08 1.36
CA VAL A 13 8.64 4.47 0.99
C VAL A 13 9.72 5.37 1.57
N PRO A 14 9.91 6.58 1.02
CA PRO A 14 10.82 7.54 1.66
C PRO A 14 10.41 7.84 3.09
N LYS A 15 11.38 8.15 3.94
CA LYS A 15 11.12 8.47 5.34
C LYS A 15 10.08 9.57 5.52
N ASP A 16 10.18 10.62 4.71
CA ASP A 16 9.24 11.74 4.76
C ASP A 16 7.82 11.30 4.46
N LEU A 17 7.67 10.43 3.49
CA LEU A 17 6.35 9.93 3.09
C LEU A 17 5.76 9.05 4.19
N LYS A 18 6.56 8.21 4.80
CA LYS A 18 6.12 7.37 5.91
C LYS A 18 5.66 8.22 7.08
N LEU A 19 6.42 9.26 7.42
CA LEU A 19 6.06 10.17 8.51
C LEU A 19 4.75 10.87 8.21
N ARG A 20 4.58 11.40 7.00
CA ARG A 20 3.33 12.06 6.59
C ARG A 20 2.15 11.10 6.66
N PHE A 21 2.34 9.87 6.19
CA PHE A 21 1.32 8.84 6.23
C PHE A 21 0.88 8.57 7.67
N LYS A 22 1.84 8.38 8.57
CA LYS A 22 1.58 8.15 9.98
C LYS A 22 0.85 9.33 10.62
N VAL A 23 1.29 10.55 10.35
CA VAL A 23 0.69 11.76 10.90
C VAL A 23 -0.76 11.92 10.42
N VAL A 24 -1.01 11.75 9.13
CA VAL A 24 -2.37 11.87 8.58
C VAL A 24 -3.29 10.80 9.15
N CYS A 25 -2.82 9.56 9.25
CA CYS A 25 -3.61 8.49 9.85
C CYS A 25 -3.95 8.83 11.30
N THR A 26 -3.01 9.34 12.06
CA THR A 26 -3.25 9.74 13.45
C THR A 26 -4.25 10.87 13.55
N GLN A 27 -4.13 11.90 12.72
CA GLN A 27 -5.04 13.04 12.69
C GLN A 27 -6.47 12.64 12.35
N LYS A 28 -6.62 11.66 11.47
CA LYS A 28 -7.93 11.18 11.04
C LYS A 28 -8.43 10.01 11.88
N GLU A 29 -7.68 9.61 12.89
CA GLU A 29 -8.00 8.46 13.75
C GLU A 29 -8.17 7.17 12.95
N LEU A 30 -7.33 6.98 11.94
CA LEU A 30 -7.32 5.80 11.09
C LEU A 30 -6.13 4.92 11.42
N GLN A 31 -6.31 3.61 11.31
CA GLN A 31 -5.20 2.67 11.42
C GLN A 31 -4.52 2.54 10.07
N MET A 32 -3.19 2.51 10.06
CA MET A 32 -2.42 2.37 8.82
C MET A 32 -2.80 1.10 8.06
N SER A 33 -3.03 0.00 8.77
CA SER A 33 -3.46 -1.25 8.14
C SER A 33 -4.79 -1.12 7.43
N ALA A 34 -5.75 -0.42 8.05
CA ALA A 34 -7.07 -0.20 7.45
C ALA A 34 -6.98 0.64 6.18
N VAL A 35 -6.11 1.65 6.19
CA VAL A 35 -5.89 2.49 5.00
C VAL A 35 -5.26 1.68 3.88
N LEU A 36 -4.24 0.87 4.19
CA LEU A 36 -3.58 0.02 3.20
C LEU A 36 -4.57 -0.98 2.59
N GLU A 37 -5.40 -1.60 3.41
CA GLU A 37 -6.43 -2.52 2.93
C GLU A 37 -7.38 -1.83 1.95
N ASP A 38 -7.87 -0.66 2.31
CA ASP A 38 -8.78 0.12 1.47
C ASP A 38 -8.12 0.53 0.14
N LEU A 39 -6.88 1.00 0.20
CA LEU A 39 -6.14 1.40 -0.99
C LEU A 39 -5.94 0.22 -1.95
N ILE A 40 -5.59 -0.94 -1.42
CA ILE A 40 -5.39 -2.15 -2.24
C ILE A 40 -6.71 -2.60 -2.85
N GLU A 41 -7.80 -2.63 -2.08
CA GLU A 41 -9.11 -3.00 -2.57
C GLU A 41 -9.56 -2.09 -3.72
N LYS A 42 -9.43 -0.78 -3.55
CA LYS A 42 -9.81 0.19 -4.57
C LYS A 42 -8.97 0.03 -5.83
N TRP A 43 -7.67 -0.24 -5.67
CA TRP A 43 -6.77 -0.46 -6.80
C TRP A 43 -7.21 -1.68 -7.62
N ILE A 44 -7.55 -2.77 -6.93
CA ILE A 44 -8.04 -3.99 -7.58
C ILE A 44 -9.37 -3.74 -8.30
N GLN A 45 -10.30 -3.05 -7.63
CA GLN A 45 -11.61 -2.70 -8.20
C GLN A 45 -11.48 -1.81 -9.44
N ALA A 46 -10.46 -0.98 -9.47
CA ALA A 46 -10.20 -0.11 -10.61
C ALA A 46 -9.52 -0.82 -11.79
N GLY A 47 -9.31 -2.13 -11.70
CA GLY A 47 -8.67 -2.91 -12.75
C GLY A 47 -7.16 -3.02 -12.60
N ALA A 48 -6.64 -2.73 -11.43
CA ALA A 48 -5.21 -2.81 -11.12
C ALA A 48 -4.34 -2.01 -12.13
N PRO A 49 -4.58 -0.70 -12.28
CA PRO A 49 -3.84 0.09 -13.27
C PRO A 49 -2.36 0.14 -12.92
N VAL A 50 -1.52 -0.03 -13.94
CA VAL A 50 -0.06 0.07 -13.76
C VAL A 50 0.29 1.55 -13.59
N PRO A 51 0.98 1.93 -12.49
CA PRO A 51 1.40 3.32 -12.30
C PRO A 51 2.29 3.79 -13.44
N LYS A 52 2.08 5.01 -13.92
CA LYS A 52 2.85 5.57 -15.02
C LYS A 52 4.32 5.79 -14.67
N VAL A 53 4.59 6.06 -13.40
CA VAL A 53 5.94 6.26 -12.91
C VAL A 53 6.15 5.31 -11.74
N LEU A 54 6.92 4.25 -11.99
CA LEU A 54 7.38 3.36 -10.92
C LEU A 54 8.66 3.98 -10.37
N THR A 55 8.56 4.56 -9.20
CA THR A 55 9.72 5.20 -8.59
C THR A 55 10.60 4.13 -7.96
N ASN A 56 11.82 4.01 -8.45
CA ASN A 56 12.84 3.19 -7.81
C ASN A 56 13.41 4.00 -6.65
N LEU A 57 13.14 3.54 -5.43
CA LEU A 57 13.65 4.20 -4.25
C LEU A 57 15.12 3.85 -4.03
N PRO A 58 15.96 4.85 -3.74
CA PRO A 58 17.29 4.56 -3.22
C PRO A 58 17.16 3.83 -1.88
N ASN A 59 17.88 2.75 -1.71
CA ASN A 59 17.79 1.94 -0.50
C ASN A 59 18.14 2.70 0.79
N GLU A 60 18.88 3.79 0.68
CA GLU A 60 19.41 4.52 1.83
C GLU A 60 18.37 5.35 2.57
N ASP A 61 17.34 5.84 1.87
CA ASP A 61 16.34 6.73 2.45
C ASP A 61 14.95 6.12 2.55
N SER A 62 14.84 4.82 2.35
CA SER A 62 13.55 4.15 2.41
C SER A 62 13.31 3.56 3.79
N GLU A 63 12.06 3.62 4.23
CA GLU A 63 11.61 2.94 5.44
C GLU A 63 10.49 1.98 5.08
N GLU A 64 10.40 0.90 5.83
CA GLU A 64 9.37 -0.11 5.63
C GLU A 64 8.04 0.39 6.17
N VAL A 65 7.01 0.26 5.34
CA VAL A 65 5.63 0.43 5.76
C VAL A 65 5.00 -0.95 5.73
N LYS A 66 4.35 -1.34 6.81
CA LYS A 66 3.71 -2.64 6.90
C LYS A 66 2.34 -2.52 7.54
N GLY A 67 1.47 -3.43 7.18
CA GLY A 67 0.14 -3.53 7.75
C GLY A 67 -0.42 -4.92 7.56
N TYR A 68 -1.52 -5.20 8.22
CA TYR A 68 -2.17 -6.49 8.15
C TYR A 68 -3.43 -6.38 7.32
N ILE A 69 -3.55 -7.24 6.32
CA ILE A 69 -4.71 -7.28 5.42
C ILE A 69 -5.21 -8.73 5.32
N PRO A 70 -6.48 -8.94 4.91
CA PRO A 70 -6.98 -10.31 4.72
C PRO A 70 -6.10 -11.08 3.73
N GLU A 71 -5.89 -12.35 4.02
CA GLU A 71 -5.05 -13.21 3.20
C GLU A 71 -5.51 -13.28 1.74
N SER A 72 -6.82 -13.37 1.51
CA SER A 72 -7.37 -13.40 0.15
C SER A 72 -7.06 -12.12 -0.61
N LEU A 73 -7.10 -10.98 0.07
CA LEU A 73 -6.77 -9.69 -0.53
C LEU A 73 -5.29 -9.63 -0.92
N LYS A 74 -4.42 -10.08 -0.03
CA LYS A 74 -2.97 -10.14 -0.33
C LYS A 74 -2.69 -11.05 -1.52
N LEU A 75 -3.37 -12.20 -1.59
CA LEU A 75 -3.20 -13.13 -2.70
C LEU A 75 -3.62 -12.50 -4.03
N GLN A 76 -4.78 -11.84 -4.07
CA GLN A 76 -5.23 -11.13 -5.27
C GLN A 76 -4.24 -10.05 -5.68
N PHE A 77 -3.76 -9.28 -4.72
CA PHE A 77 -2.78 -8.23 -4.95
C PHE A 77 -1.49 -8.79 -5.54
N LYS A 78 -0.98 -9.86 -4.94
CA LYS A 78 0.23 -10.53 -5.41
C LYS A 78 0.07 -11.07 -6.82
N VAL A 79 -1.05 -11.74 -7.10
CA VAL A 79 -1.32 -12.31 -8.44
C VAL A 79 -1.36 -11.22 -9.49
N LEU A 80 -2.08 -10.12 -9.23
CA LEU A 80 -2.19 -9.02 -10.17
C LEU A 80 -0.84 -8.34 -10.41
N CYS A 81 -0.06 -8.13 -9.37
CA CYS A 81 1.29 -7.56 -9.51
C CYS A 81 2.19 -8.47 -10.34
N THR A 82 2.12 -9.78 -10.11
CA THR A 82 2.90 -10.76 -10.86
C THR A 82 2.49 -10.77 -12.33
N GLN A 83 1.18 -10.77 -12.62
CA GLN A 83 0.68 -10.76 -13.99
C GLN A 83 1.12 -9.52 -14.76
N LYS A 84 1.16 -8.38 -14.07
CA LYS A 84 1.52 -7.09 -14.67
C LYS A 84 3.01 -6.80 -14.58
N ARG A 85 3.79 -7.71 -14.01
CA ARG A 85 5.25 -7.59 -13.86
C ARG A 85 5.67 -6.33 -13.08
N ILE A 86 4.92 -6.02 -12.04
CA ILE A 86 5.23 -4.89 -11.15
C ILE A 86 5.43 -5.41 -9.73
N LYS A 87 6.19 -4.67 -8.95
CA LYS A 87 6.46 -5.06 -7.56
C LYS A 87 5.37 -4.53 -6.65
N MET A 88 4.94 -5.36 -5.70
CA MET A 88 3.93 -4.98 -4.70
C MET A 88 4.37 -3.71 -3.95
N ARG A 89 5.65 -3.63 -3.57
CA ARG A 89 6.17 -2.47 -2.85
C ARG A 89 6.06 -1.17 -3.67
N SER A 90 6.23 -1.26 -4.98
CA SER A 90 6.12 -0.10 -5.86
C SER A 90 4.67 0.37 -5.97
N VAL A 91 3.74 -0.56 -6.07
CA VAL A 91 2.31 -0.22 -6.08
C VAL A 91 1.91 0.43 -4.76
N LEU A 92 2.33 -0.14 -3.64
CA LEU A 92 2.02 0.43 -2.31
C LEU A 92 2.57 1.84 -2.17
N TYR A 93 3.79 2.08 -2.63
CA TYR A 93 4.37 3.42 -2.63
C TYR A 93 3.48 4.41 -3.39
N ASN A 94 3.09 4.05 -4.59
CA ASN A 94 2.25 4.91 -5.41
C ASN A 94 0.87 5.15 -4.80
N LEU A 95 0.27 4.11 -4.24
CA LEU A 95 -1.03 4.23 -3.58
C LEU A 95 -0.98 5.18 -2.39
N ILE A 96 0.03 5.04 -1.56
CA ILE A 96 0.22 5.91 -0.39
C ILE A 96 0.46 7.35 -0.84
N HIS A 97 1.33 7.53 -1.83
CA HIS A 97 1.66 8.85 -2.37
C HIS A 97 0.40 9.56 -2.90
N GLU A 98 -0.38 8.89 -3.72
CA GLU A 98 -1.60 9.45 -4.28
C GLU A 98 -2.63 9.75 -3.19
N TRP A 99 -2.79 8.85 -2.23
CA TRP A 99 -3.72 9.07 -1.13
C TRP A 99 -3.37 10.32 -0.32
N LEU A 100 -2.08 10.51 -0.04
CA LEU A 100 -1.62 11.69 0.70
C LEU A 100 -1.90 12.99 -0.05
N GLN A 101 -1.89 12.96 -1.38
CA GLN A 101 -2.24 14.12 -2.19
C GLN A 101 -3.73 14.46 -2.12
N THR A 102 -4.59 13.46 -1.94
CA THR A 102 -6.04 13.68 -1.92
C THR A 102 -6.57 14.09 -0.56
N VAL A 103 -5.87 13.76 0.53
CA VAL A 103 -6.36 14.01 1.91
C VAL A 103 -5.74 15.24 2.57
N VAL A 104 -4.89 15.94 1.88
CA VAL A 104 -4.24 17.17 2.38
C VAL A 104 -5.06 18.39 2.00
#